data_b19d09b056d42a07173e47100fde2524
#
_entry.id   b19d09b056d42a07173e47100fde2524
#
_cell.length_a   1.000
_cell.length_b   1.000
_cell.length_c   1.000
_cell.angle_alpha   90.00
_cell.angle_beta   90.00
_cell.angle_gamma   90.00
#
_symmetry.space_group_name_H-M   'P 1'
#
loop_
_entity.id
_entity.type
_entity.pdbx_description
1 polymer ?
#
loop_
_entity_poly.entity_id
_entity_poly.type
_entity_poly.pdbx_seq_one_letter_code
_entity_poly.pdbx_strand_id
1 'polypeptide(L)'
;MYVIIAGSGIVGFHIASLLTEGKHEVTVIEPSEEVVDSLHSQLDVKTVLGNAATPTVLREAEVSRANLVIAVTNNDETNMLVCFVAKELGAAMTVARVRNPEYTGYFVSAAKSPSAPRKIIRPKSLGVNLFINPEVEVAEKIKGVLSSLYPSPVESFADGRIQIREFRVDEGELTDKRLQDIIFPHPCVVAAILHGGEITIPGPDEYITTGDHVYLVAQRDSMEEFGRMFTRPQRPVRSVVFYGGGRIGFLVAESLEKQGIAVKVIAETLSRCQEIAAQLGRATVLEGDATDRDFLIEQGVPSADAFVAATSSDELNILCGLLTKSLGVPRNIVVTNKPGYIPLAEEIGVDLAVSPLLQVASRISHFVLHGGAIAAPFIGGKDLQAIEFVTSSTAHIAQQSLTEAGLPKDSIAAAIVRDDKVTIPPNDTVIRPGDHVLIVCRPSATPAVERLFK
;
A
#
# COMPACT_ATOMS: atom_id res chain seq x y z
N MET A 1 17.64 10.24 9.08
CA MET A 1 16.69 10.65 10.14
C MET A 1 16.86 9.75 11.36
N TYR A 2 16.55 10.26 12.55
CA TYR A 2 16.49 9.43 13.75
C TYR A 2 15.06 8.99 14.02
N VAL A 3 14.83 7.67 14.05
CA VAL A 3 13.50 7.07 14.18
C VAL A 3 13.47 6.14 15.39
N ILE A 4 12.44 6.27 16.22
CA ILE A 4 12.18 5.35 17.34
C ILE A 4 10.99 4.48 17.00
N ILE A 5 11.12 3.17 17.16
CA ILE A 5 10.07 2.18 16.98
C ILE A 5 9.72 1.56 18.33
N ALA A 6 8.47 1.69 18.75
CA ALA A 6 7.94 1.05 19.94
C ALA A 6 7.22 -0.25 19.57
N GLY A 7 7.82 -1.37 19.98
CA GLY A 7 7.39 -2.73 19.67
C GLY A 7 8.11 -3.33 18.46
N SER A 8 8.67 -4.50 18.66
CA SER A 8 9.45 -5.26 17.68
C SER A 8 8.76 -6.53 17.19
N GLY A 9 7.44 -6.60 17.30
CA GLY A 9 6.66 -7.64 16.64
C GLY A 9 6.87 -7.61 15.12
N ILE A 10 6.21 -8.49 14.36
CA ILE A 10 6.39 -8.65 12.91
C ILE A 10 6.39 -7.29 12.17
N VAL A 11 5.47 -6.38 12.53
CA VAL A 11 5.38 -5.03 11.92
C VAL A 11 6.60 -4.18 12.26
N GLY A 12 6.94 -4.08 13.56
CA GLY A 12 8.06 -3.24 14.02
C GLY A 12 9.40 -3.72 13.48
N PHE A 13 9.63 -5.02 13.46
CA PHE A 13 10.83 -5.62 12.87
C PHE A 13 10.98 -5.27 11.39
N HIS A 14 9.91 -5.43 10.61
CA HIS A 14 9.95 -5.15 9.18
C HIS A 14 10.18 -3.66 8.87
N ILE A 15 9.54 -2.77 9.64
CA ILE A 15 9.77 -1.32 9.53
C ILE A 15 11.21 -0.99 9.90
N ALA A 16 11.76 -1.58 10.97
CA ALA A 16 13.14 -1.40 11.37
C ALA A 16 14.11 -1.82 10.27
N SER A 17 13.89 -2.98 9.65
CA SER A 17 14.69 -3.48 8.52
C SER A 17 14.68 -2.50 7.35
N LEU A 18 13.50 -2.06 6.90
CA LEU A 18 13.36 -1.11 5.79
C LEU A 18 14.07 0.23 6.07
N LEU A 19 13.92 0.76 7.28
CA LEU A 19 14.55 2.03 7.65
C LEU A 19 16.06 1.92 7.77
N THR A 20 16.57 0.78 8.25
CA THR A 20 18.02 0.51 8.34
C THR A 20 18.62 0.37 6.94
N GLU A 21 17.97 -0.36 6.03
CA GLU A 21 18.37 -0.43 4.61
C GLU A 21 18.41 0.98 3.97
N GLY A 22 17.45 1.85 4.35
CA GLY A 22 17.42 3.27 3.97
C GLY A 22 18.45 4.16 4.66
N LYS A 23 19.42 3.58 5.43
CA LYS A 23 20.45 4.30 6.20
C LYS A 23 19.92 5.31 7.20
N HIS A 24 18.76 5.05 7.79
CA HIS A 24 18.22 5.84 8.91
C HIS A 24 18.80 5.31 10.24
N GLU A 25 19.00 6.19 11.20
CA GLU A 25 19.34 5.81 12.57
C GLU A 25 18.07 5.31 13.25
N VAL A 26 18.04 4.04 13.64
CA VAL A 26 16.84 3.39 14.20
C VAL A 26 17.11 2.93 15.63
N THR A 27 16.22 3.28 16.55
CA THR A 27 16.17 2.73 17.91
C THR A 27 14.87 1.98 18.12
N VAL A 28 14.94 0.74 18.57
CA VAL A 28 13.78 -0.09 18.87
C VAL A 28 13.60 -0.21 20.37
N ILE A 29 12.42 0.07 20.89
CA ILE A 29 12.05 -0.11 22.29
C ILE A 29 11.22 -1.39 22.41
N GLU A 30 11.69 -2.36 23.19
CA GLU A 30 11.06 -3.67 23.35
C GLU A 30 11.15 -4.10 24.84
N PRO A 31 10.05 -4.59 25.44
CA PRO A 31 10.08 -5.04 26.84
C PRO A 31 10.66 -6.44 27.05
N SER A 32 10.85 -7.26 26.00
CA SER A 32 11.40 -8.62 26.08
C SER A 32 12.89 -8.64 25.74
N GLU A 33 13.72 -9.08 26.70
CA GLU A 33 15.16 -9.22 26.51
C GLU A 33 15.50 -10.25 25.41
N GLU A 34 14.79 -11.36 25.37
CA GLU A 34 14.96 -12.39 24.33
C GLU A 34 14.75 -11.84 22.91
N VAL A 35 13.75 -10.98 22.76
CA VAL A 35 13.45 -10.34 21.47
C VAL A 35 14.50 -9.30 21.11
N VAL A 36 15.03 -8.56 22.08
CA VAL A 36 16.13 -7.61 21.90
C VAL A 36 17.39 -8.32 21.38
N ASP A 37 17.75 -9.46 21.97
CA ASP A 37 18.90 -10.27 21.53
C ASP A 37 18.72 -10.77 20.09
N SER A 38 17.51 -11.18 19.74
CA SER A 38 17.16 -11.59 18.38
C SER A 38 17.30 -10.43 17.39
N LEU A 39 16.87 -9.22 17.76
CA LEU A 39 17.01 -8.03 16.91
C LEU A 39 18.48 -7.70 16.60
N HIS A 40 19.35 -7.73 17.61
CA HIS A 40 20.79 -7.46 17.43
C HIS A 40 21.48 -8.44 16.48
N SER A 41 20.99 -9.69 16.42
CA SER A 41 21.56 -10.69 15.53
C SER A 41 21.15 -10.50 14.06
N GLN A 42 20.10 -9.73 13.79
CA GLN A 42 19.47 -9.61 12.48
C GLN A 42 19.52 -8.21 11.88
N LEU A 43 19.56 -7.16 12.70
CA LEU A 43 19.50 -5.76 12.27
C LEU A 43 20.55 -4.91 12.96
N ASP A 44 21.09 -3.94 12.24
CA ASP A 44 21.99 -2.90 12.79
C ASP A 44 21.13 -1.76 13.37
N VAL A 45 20.57 -1.99 14.56
CA VAL A 45 19.71 -1.04 15.27
C VAL A 45 20.14 -0.87 16.72
N LYS A 46 19.92 0.30 17.29
CA LYS A 46 19.98 0.50 18.73
C LYS A 46 18.73 -0.11 19.38
N THR A 47 18.86 -0.68 20.57
CA THR A 47 17.73 -1.17 21.32
C THR A 47 17.69 -0.54 22.71
N VAL A 48 16.48 -0.35 23.22
CA VAL A 48 16.21 0.04 24.61
C VAL A 48 15.24 -0.97 25.20
N LEU A 49 15.67 -1.64 26.25
CA LEU A 49 14.84 -2.61 26.95
C LEU A 49 13.86 -1.90 27.88
N GLY A 50 12.56 -2.08 27.66
CA GLY A 50 11.56 -1.50 28.54
C GLY A 50 10.20 -1.24 27.87
N ASN A 51 9.28 -0.70 28.65
CA ASN A 51 7.96 -0.31 28.18
C ASN A 51 8.01 1.10 27.58
N ALA A 52 7.78 1.21 26.28
CA ALA A 52 7.81 2.48 25.54
C ALA A 52 6.78 3.51 26.01
N ALA A 53 5.72 3.13 26.71
CA ALA A 53 4.77 4.08 27.30
C ALA A 53 5.36 4.80 28.53
N THR A 54 6.53 4.40 29.01
CA THR A 54 7.19 4.97 30.20
C THR A 54 8.10 6.15 29.79
N PRO A 55 7.91 7.35 30.35
CA PRO A 55 8.70 8.53 29.99
C PRO A 55 10.22 8.38 30.16
N THR A 56 10.68 7.59 31.16
CA THR A 56 12.10 7.31 31.36
C THR A 56 12.71 6.49 30.25
N VAL A 57 12.02 5.47 29.76
CA VAL A 57 12.44 4.63 28.64
C VAL A 57 12.51 5.42 27.34
N LEU A 58 11.51 6.30 27.09
CA LEU A 58 11.54 7.20 25.93
C LEU A 58 12.69 8.22 25.98
N ARG A 59 13.04 8.71 27.21
CA ARG A 59 14.22 9.59 27.36
C ARG A 59 15.52 8.84 27.13
N GLU A 60 15.64 7.60 27.59
CA GLU A 60 16.78 6.75 27.32
C GLU A 60 16.95 6.50 25.81
N ALA A 61 15.83 6.37 25.10
CA ALA A 61 15.81 6.32 23.63
C ALA A 61 16.02 7.70 22.98
N GLU A 62 16.38 8.74 23.69
CA GLU A 62 16.65 10.08 23.17
C GLU A 62 15.49 10.69 22.36
N VAL A 63 14.25 10.50 22.82
CA VAL A 63 13.03 10.84 22.09
C VAL A 63 12.96 12.30 21.62
N SER A 64 13.58 13.22 22.35
CA SER A 64 13.62 14.66 21.98
C SER A 64 14.38 14.95 20.68
N ARG A 65 15.26 14.03 20.24
CA ARG A 65 15.98 14.08 18.96
C ARG A 65 15.19 13.40 17.84
N ALA A 66 14.16 12.63 18.20
CA ALA A 66 13.48 11.80 17.22
C ALA A 66 12.73 12.65 16.19
N ASN A 67 13.04 12.42 14.92
CA ASN A 67 12.26 12.94 13.82
C ASN A 67 10.90 12.26 13.75
N LEU A 68 10.85 10.98 14.14
CA LEU A 68 9.63 10.18 14.13
C LEU A 68 9.62 9.12 15.23
N VAL A 69 8.48 8.95 15.89
CA VAL A 69 8.20 7.83 16.78
C VAL A 69 7.06 7.00 16.19
N ILE A 70 7.29 5.70 16.01
CA ILE A 70 6.34 4.74 15.45
C ILE A 70 5.94 3.76 16.52
N ALA A 71 4.68 3.79 16.97
CA ALA A 71 4.14 2.89 17.97
C ALA A 71 3.33 1.78 17.28
N VAL A 72 3.86 0.55 17.29
CA VAL A 72 3.30 -0.63 16.60
C VAL A 72 3.24 -1.86 17.50
N THR A 73 3.08 -1.66 18.79
CA THR A 73 2.84 -2.75 19.76
C THR A 73 1.51 -3.46 19.50
N ASN A 74 1.22 -4.54 20.18
CA ASN A 74 -0.05 -5.26 20.02
C ASN A 74 -1.26 -4.61 20.72
N ASN A 75 -1.04 -3.51 21.44
CA ASN A 75 -2.08 -2.83 22.21
C ASN A 75 -2.28 -1.40 21.70
N ASP A 76 -3.51 -1.07 21.29
CA ASP A 76 -3.86 0.22 20.70
C ASP A 76 -3.70 1.37 21.69
N GLU A 77 -4.11 1.18 22.95
CA GLU A 77 -4.02 2.17 24.01
C GLU A 77 -2.56 2.50 24.33
N THR A 78 -1.71 1.46 24.38
CA THR A 78 -0.26 1.63 24.54
C THR A 78 0.32 2.44 23.40
N ASN A 79 -0.06 2.13 22.14
CA ASN A 79 0.44 2.85 20.97
C ASN A 79 0.05 4.34 21.00
N MET A 80 -1.19 4.64 21.40
CA MET A 80 -1.64 6.03 21.57
C MET A 80 -0.91 6.73 22.70
N LEU A 81 -0.71 6.06 23.85
CA LEU A 81 0.00 6.61 24.99
C LEU A 81 1.48 6.88 24.68
N VAL A 82 2.15 5.95 24.00
CA VAL A 82 3.54 6.15 23.51
C VAL A 82 3.64 7.42 22.67
N CYS A 83 2.74 7.59 21.71
CA CYS A 83 2.73 8.77 20.85
C CYS A 83 2.48 10.06 21.63
N PHE A 84 1.54 10.03 22.58
CA PHE A 84 1.25 11.17 23.43
C PHE A 84 2.47 11.58 24.28
N VAL A 85 3.08 10.60 24.99
CA VAL A 85 4.26 10.86 25.82
C VAL A 85 5.46 11.29 24.97
N ALA A 86 5.67 10.65 23.82
CA ALA A 86 6.74 11.04 22.91
C ALA A 86 6.60 12.48 22.43
N LYS A 87 5.37 12.90 22.11
CA LYS A 87 5.09 14.27 21.69
C LYS A 87 5.36 15.29 22.78
N GLU A 88 4.93 15.01 24.02
CA GLU A 88 5.21 15.84 25.20
C GLU A 88 6.72 15.94 25.51
N LEU A 89 7.49 14.91 25.17
CA LEU A 89 8.95 14.86 25.33
C LEU A 89 9.72 15.46 24.15
N GLY A 90 9.04 15.99 23.13
CA GLY A 90 9.64 16.76 22.05
C GLY A 90 9.82 16.01 20.72
N ALA A 91 9.25 14.82 20.53
CA ALA A 91 9.28 14.14 19.23
C ALA A 91 8.64 15.01 18.14
N ALA A 92 9.29 15.11 16.97
CA ALA A 92 8.78 15.93 15.88
C ALA A 92 7.48 15.36 15.30
N MET A 93 7.44 14.06 15.04
CA MET A 93 6.25 13.37 14.49
C MET A 93 6.01 12.04 15.20
N THR A 94 4.75 11.59 15.18
CA THR A 94 4.32 10.35 15.82
C THR A 94 3.33 9.60 14.95
N VAL A 95 3.44 8.28 14.88
CA VAL A 95 2.55 7.37 14.17
C VAL A 95 2.11 6.26 15.11
N ALA A 96 0.82 5.99 15.20
CA ALA A 96 0.27 4.92 16.01
C ALA A 96 -0.49 3.89 15.15
N ARG A 97 -0.18 2.60 15.34
CA ARG A 97 -1.03 1.52 14.85
C ARG A 97 -2.23 1.39 15.78
N VAL A 98 -3.43 1.58 15.23
CA VAL A 98 -4.68 1.50 15.97
C VAL A 98 -5.70 0.71 15.17
N ARG A 99 -6.11 -0.44 15.68
CA ARG A 99 -7.04 -1.35 15.01
C ARG A 99 -8.50 -1.12 15.42
N ASN A 100 -8.70 -0.70 16.67
CA ASN A 100 -10.06 -0.48 17.16
C ASN A 100 -10.72 0.72 16.44
N PRO A 101 -11.84 0.50 15.74
CA PRO A 101 -12.54 1.56 15.01
C PRO A 101 -13.10 2.64 15.90
N GLU A 102 -13.37 2.36 17.17
CA GLU A 102 -13.85 3.36 18.12
C GLU A 102 -12.84 4.49 18.32
N TYR A 103 -11.54 4.18 18.21
CA TYR A 103 -10.48 5.17 18.30
C TYR A 103 -10.24 5.91 16.99
N THR A 104 -10.29 5.20 15.86
CA THR A 104 -9.96 5.77 14.55
C THR A 104 -11.11 6.48 13.87
N GLY A 105 -12.33 6.25 14.35
CA GLY A 105 -13.57 6.77 13.72
C GLY A 105 -13.87 6.14 12.36
N TYR A 106 -13.22 5.04 12.01
CA TYR A 106 -13.63 4.17 10.92
C TYR A 106 -14.80 3.29 11.38
N PHE A 107 -15.92 3.95 11.75
CA PHE A 107 -17.15 3.23 11.99
C PHE A 107 -17.70 2.77 10.66
N VAL A 108 -17.90 1.49 10.58
CA VAL A 108 -18.79 0.88 9.62
C VAL A 108 -20.16 1.53 9.79
N SER A 109 -20.69 2.07 8.72
CA SER A 109 -21.95 2.83 8.71
C SER A 109 -23.17 1.95 8.94
N ALA A 110 -23.21 1.22 10.04
CA ALA A 110 -24.42 0.48 10.48
C ALA A 110 -25.43 1.37 11.18
N ALA A 111 -25.23 2.68 11.24
CA ALA A 111 -26.21 3.51 11.89
C ALA A 111 -26.47 4.80 11.10
N LYS A 112 -27.56 4.78 10.34
CA LYS A 112 -28.42 5.95 10.22
C LYS A 112 -29.10 6.25 11.59
N SER A 113 -28.43 5.94 12.69
CA SER A 113 -28.89 6.31 14.02
C SER A 113 -28.37 7.67 14.35
N PRO A 114 -29.21 8.62 14.77
CA PRO A 114 -28.79 9.92 15.29
C PRO A 114 -27.85 9.83 16.48
N SER A 115 -27.70 8.63 17.07
CA SER A 115 -26.82 8.31 18.20
C SER A 115 -25.51 7.66 17.80
N ALA A 116 -25.12 7.61 16.49
CA ALA A 116 -23.80 7.12 16.10
C ALA A 116 -22.74 7.96 16.80
N PRO A 117 -21.78 7.36 17.52
CA PRO A 117 -20.81 8.12 18.27
C PRO A 117 -19.98 8.98 17.29
N ARG A 118 -20.01 10.29 17.48
CA ARG A 118 -19.09 11.21 16.81
C ARG A 118 -17.66 10.79 17.19
N LYS A 119 -16.68 10.97 16.28
CA LYS A 119 -15.25 10.78 16.58
C LYS A 119 -14.94 11.27 17.99
N ILE A 120 -14.80 10.34 18.94
CA ILE A 120 -14.57 10.66 20.33
C ILE A 120 -13.14 11.14 20.51
N ILE A 121 -12.21 10.51 19.77
CA ILE A 121 -10.78 10.82 19.85
C ILE A 121 -10.33 11.43 18.51
N ARG A 122 -9.75 12.62 18.59
CA ARG A 122 -9.05 13.24 17.46
C ARG A 122 -7.57 12.88 17.56
N PRO A 123 -6.91 12.31 16.53
CA PRO A 123 -5.48 11.98 16.57
C PRO A 123 -4.63 13.14 17.08
N LYS A 124 -4.87 14.35 16.60
CA LYS A 124 -4.14 15.57 17.00
C LYS A 124 -4.25 15.90 18.49
N SER A 125 -5.36 15.58 19.16
CA SER A 125 -5.51 15.83 20.61
C SER A 125 -4.70 14.89 21.49
N LEU A 126 -4.25 13.76 20.93
CA LEU A 126 -3.34 12.81 21.54
C LEU A 126 -1.89 12.97 21.04
N GLY A 127 -1.58 14.08 20.35
CA GLY A 127 -0.24 14.24 19.77
C GLY A 127 0.09 13.25 18.66
N VAL A 128 -0.89 12.51 18.12
CA VAL A 128 -0.69 11.54 17.04
C VAL A 128 -0.85 12.23 15.69
N ASN A 129 0.18 12.17 14.87
CA ASN A 129 0.15 12.73 13.53
C ASN A 129 -0.60 11.81 12.54
N LEU A 130 -0.44 10.49 12.67
CA LEU A 130 -1.08 9.51 11.80
C LEU A 130 -1.54 8.28 12.58
N PHE A 131 -2.81 7.91 12.43
CA PHE A 131 -3.30 6.59 12.80
C PHE A 131 -3.27 5.66 11.59
N ILE A 132 -2.76 4.45 11.78
CA ILE A 132 -2.73 3.41 10.75
C ILE A 132 -3.53 2.20 11.24
N ASN A 133 -4.51 1.79 10.45
CA ASN A 133 -5.25 0.56 10.67
C ASN A 133 -4.94 -0.45 9.55
N PRO A 134 -4.20 -1.53 9.86
CA PRO A 134 -3.78 -2.51 8.87
C PRO A 134 -4.93 -3.12 8.07
N GLU A 135 -6.05 -3.38 8.76
CA GLU A 135 -7.23 -4.02 8.17
C GLU A 135 -7.94 -3.09 7.18
N VAL A 136 -7.98 -1.80 7.50
CA VAL A 136 -8.53 -0.77 6.61
C VAL A 136 -7.65 -0.60 5.37
N GLU A 137 -6.32 -0.53 5.54
CA GLU A 137 -5.39 -0.39 4.41
C GLU A 137 -5.53 -1.58 3.43
N VAL A 138 -5.61 -2.81 3.96
CA VAL A 138 -5.85 -4.00 3.12
C VAL A 138 -7.22 -3.95 2.45
N ALA A 139 -8.27 -3.58 3.18
CA ALA A 139 -9.61 -3.49 2.62
C ALA A 139 -9.67 -2.45 1.48
N GLU A 140 -9.01 -1.30 1.61
CA GLU A 140 -8.91 -0.30 0.54
C GLU A 140 -8.16 -0.85 -0.69
N LYS A 141 -7.05 -1.58 -0.49
CA LYS A 141 -6.32 -2.22 -1.59
C LYS A 141 -7.21 -3.23 -2.33
N ILE A 142 -7.88 -4.12 -1.60
CA ILE A 142 -8.81 -5.12 -2.19
C ILE A 142 -9.95 -4.43 -2.95
N LYS A 143 -10.57 -3.41 -2.36
CA LYS A 143 -11.63 -2.63 -3.03
C LYS A 143 -11.15 -1.99 -4.33
N GLY A 144 -9.96 -1.42 -4.33
CA GLY A 144 -9.34 -0.83 -5.51
C GLY A 144 -9.23 -1.84 -6.66
N VAL A 145 -8.76 -3.05 -6.36
CA VAL A 145 -8.62 -4.14 -7.35
C VAL A 145 -9.97 -4.65 -7.83
N LEU A 146 -10.95 -4.84 -6.93
CA LEU A 146 -12.28 -5.31 -7.30
C LEU A 146 -13.07 -4.29 -8.13
N SER A 147 -12.84 -3.01 -7.90
CA SER A 147 -13.51 -1.91 -8.65
C SER A 147 -12.87 -1.63 -10.01
N SER A 148 -11.66 -2.11 -10.27
CA SER A 148 -10.95 -1.86 -11.52
C SER A 148 -11.32 -2.88 -12.59
N LEU A 149 -11.44 -2.41 -13.83
CA LEU A 149 -11.54 -3.27 -15.01
C LEU A 149 -10.19 -3.91 -15.37
N TYR A 150 -9.12 -3.39 -14.81
CA TYR A 150 -7.74 -3.85 -15.01
C TYR A 150 -7.14 -4.16 -13.64
N PRO A 151 -7.17 -5.41 -13.19
CA PRO A 151 -6.67 -5.83 -11.86
C PRO A 151 -5.15 -5.84 -11.86
N SER A 152 -4.55 -4.70 -11.70
CA SER A 152 -3.12 -4.54 -11.58
C SER A 152 -2.79 -3.66 -10.38
N PRO A 153 -1.61 -3.82 -9.77
CA PRO A 153 -1.19 -2.96 -8.69
C PRO A 153 -1.28 -1.48 -9.07
N VAL A 154 -1.84 -0.69 -8.17
CA VAL A 154 -1.98 0.77 -8.32
C VAL A 154 -1.31 1.43 -7.14
N GLU A 155 -0.37 2.32 -7.43
CA GLU A 155 0.22 3.20 -6.43
C GLU A 155 -0.27 4.64 -6.70
N SER A 156 -0.64 5.34 -5.63
CA SER A 156 -1.22 6.68 -5.73
C SER A 156 -0.33 7.72 -5.07
N PHE A 157 -0.17 8.86 -5.73
CA PHE A 157 0.65 9.99 -5.32
C PHE A 157 -0.15 11.28 -5.36
N ALA A 158 0.37 12.33 -4.74
CA ALA A 158 -0.24 13.65 -4.75
C ALA A 158 -1.72 13.61 -4.33
N ASP A 159 -2.00 13.02 -3.15
CA ASP A 159 -3.36 12.83 -2.62
C ASP A 159 -4.29 12.04 -3.56
N GLY A 160 -3.73 11.08 -4.31
CA GLY A 160 -4.48 10.20 -5.20
C GLY A 160 -4.76 10.77 -6.60
N ARG A 161 -4.20 11.93 -6.94
CA ARG A 161 -4.37 12.57 -8.25
C ARG A 161 -3.52 11.96 -9.35
N ILE A 162 -2.35 11.43 -8.99
CA ILE A 162 -1.44 10.70 -9.87
C ILE A 162 -1.49 9.24 -9.49
N GLN A 163 -1.48 8.37 -10.48
CA GLN A 163 -1.34 6.93 -10.28
C GLN A 163 -0.18 6.39 -11.11
N ILE A 164 0.50 5.41 -10.53
CA ILE A 164 1.35 4.47 -11.24
C ILE A 164 0.60 3.16 -11.31
N ARG A 165 0.44 2.64 -12.51
CA ARG A 165 -0.22 1.36 -12.73
C ARG A 165 0.63 0.48 -13.63
N GLU A 166 0.71 -0.79 -13.27
CA GLU A 166 1.29 -1.83 -14.10
C GLU A 166 0.23 -2.34 -15.07
N PHE A 167 0.59 -2.48 -16.34
CA PHE A 167 -0.23 -3.11 -17.36
C PHE A 167 0.57 -4.21 -18.05
N ARG A 168 0.01 -5.41 -18.10
CA ARG A 168 0.54 -6.44 -18.97
C ARG A 168 0.12 -6.14 -20.41
N VAL A 169 1.07 -6.24 -21.33
CA VAL A 169 0.81 -5.97 -22.74
C VAL A 169 0.26 -7.22 -23.39
N ASP A 170 -1.00 -7.18 -23.81
CA ASP A 170 -1.60 -8.20 -24.66
C ASP A 170 -1.24 -7.95 -26.13
N GLU A 171 -1.36 -8.98 -26.98
CA GLU A 171 -1.22 -8.80 -28.43
C GLU A 171 -2.22 -7.78 -28.97
N GLY A 172 -1.73 -6.74 -29.65
CA GLY A 172 -2.56 -5.64 -30.10
C GLY A 172 -1.80 -4.52 -30.79
N GLU A 173 -2.41 -3.35 -30.86
CA GLU A 173 -1.89 -2.21 -31.62
C GLU A 173 -0.59 -1.60 -31.08
N LEU A 174 -0.24 -1.87 -29.83
CA LEU A 174 0.97 -1.33 -29.18
C LEU A 174 2.20 -2.21 -29.36
N THR A 175 2.01 -3.49 -29.73
CA THR A 175 3.11 -4.44 -29.85
C THR A 175 3.99 -4.11 -31.05
N ASP A 176 5.30 -4.29 -30.84
CA ASP A 176 6.37 -4.05 -31.83
C ASP A 176 6.47 -2.59 -32.31
N LYS A 177 5.93 -1.64 -31.53
CA LYS A 177 6.09 -0.20 -31.78
C LYS A 177 7.11 0.41 -30.80
N ARG A 178 7.86 1.42 -31.30
CA ARG A 178 8.69 2.23 -30.42
C ARG A 178 7.82 3.15 -29.58
N LEU A 179 8.25 3.46 -28.36
CA LEU A 179 7.51 4.34 -27.47
C LEU A 179 7.18 5.70 -28.11
N GLN A 180 8.12 6.28 -28.86
CA GLN A 180 7.90 7.56 -29.55
C GLN A 180 6.84 7.50 -30.65
N ASP A 181 6.54 6.34 -31.20
CA ASP A 181 5.58 6.14 -32.28
C ASP A 181 4.17 5.83 -31.76
N ILE A 182 4.03 5.66 -30.42
CA ILE A 182 2.75 5.39 -29.77
C ILE A 182 2.03 6.71 -29.46
N ILE A 183 0.81 6.84 -29.97
CA ILE A 183 -0.06 7.97 -29.64
C ILE A 183 -0.92 7.59 -28.43
N PHE A 184 -0.62 8.19 -27.30
CA PHE A 184 -1.41 8.04 -26.08
C PHE A 184 -2.59 9.02 -26.05
N PRO A 185 -3.77 8.59 -25.52
CA PRO A 185 -4.99 9.43 -25.49
C PRO A 185 -4.85 10.63 -24.55
N HIS A 186 -4.03 10.52 -23.53
CA HIS A 186 -3.77 11.55 -22.52
C HIS A 186 -2.27 11.63 -22.22
N PRO A 187 -1.80 12.76 -21.66
CA PRO A 187 -0.43 12.88 -21.19
C PRO A 187 -0.09 11.78 -20.16
N CYS A 188 0.99 11.05 -20.40
CA CYS A 188 1.48 9.99 -19.54
C CYS A 188 3.01 9.83 -19.66
N VAL A 189 3.59 9.09 -18.73
CA VAL A 189 4.98 8.63 -18.81
C VAL A 189 5.00 7.12 -18.66
N VAL A 190 5.65 6.43 -19.57
CA VAL A 190 6.07 5.04 -19.36
C VAL A 190 7.31 5.09 -18.48
N ALA A 191 7.12 4.87 -17.19
CA ALA A 191 8.19 5.01 -16.19
C ALA A 191 9.13 3.80 -16.17
N ALA A 192 8.60 2.60 -16.54
CA ALA A 192 9.39 1.40 -16.66
C ALA A 192 8.73 0.38 -17.59
N ILE A 193 9.57 -0.53 -18.11
CA ILE A 193 9.15 -1.75 -18.80
C ILE A 193 9.88 -2.92 -18.15
N LEU A 194 9.14 -3.96 -17.78
CA LEU A 194 9.66 -5.24 -17.34
C LEU A 194 9.53 -6.22 -18.52
N HIS A 195 10.66 -6.61 -19.09
CA HIS A 195 10.78 -7.55 -20.21
C HIS A 195 11.63 -8.73 -19.79
N GLY A 196 11.11 -9.96 -19.91
CA GLY A 196 11.87 -11.17 -19.59
C GLY A 196 12.47 -11.24 -18.19
N GLY A 197 11.88 -10.54 -17.20
CA GLY A 197 12.38 -10.47 -15.82
C GLY A 197 13.37 -9.33 -15.55
N GLU A 198 13.74 -8.55 -16.57
CA GLU A 198 14.59 -7.37 -16.44
C GLU A 198 13.75 -6.08 -16.54
N ILE A 199 13.88 -5.20 -15.55
CA ILE A 199 13.16 -3.91 -15.53
C ILE A 199 14.08 -2.78 -15.98
N THR A 200 13.58 -1.96 -16.92
CA THR A 200 14.31 -0.82 -17.49
C THR A 200 13.48 0.46 -17.43
N ILE A 201 14.14 1.62 -17.31
CA ILE A 201 13.54 2.93 -17.56
C ILE A 201 13.71 3.19 -19.05
N PRO A 202 12.63 3.17 -19.85
CA PRO A 202 12.75 3.14 -21.29
C PRO A 202 13.11 4.50 -21.89
N GLY A 203 13.90 4.45 -22.95
CA GLY A 203 14.09 5.58 -23.86
C GLY A 203 13.01 5.66 -24.95
N PRO A 204 13.00 6.73 -25.75
CA PRO A 204 12.00 6.92 -26.82
C PRO A 204 12.07 5.85 -27.92
N ASP A 205 13.24 5.26 -28.14
CA ASP A 205 13.48 4.21 -29.16
C ASP A 205 13.17 2.79 -28.66
N GLU A 206 12.80 2.63 -27.39
CA GLU A 206 12.48 1.32 -26.81
C GLU A 206 11.17 0.79 -27.38
N TYR A 207 11.13 -0.55 -27.56
CA TYR A 207 9.96 -1.25 -28.09
C TYR A 207 9.13 -1.82 -26.95
N ILE A 208 7.81 -1.87 -27.14
CA ILE A 208 6.88 -2.61 -26.30
C ILE A 208 6.53 -3.90 -27.02
N THR A 209 6.68 -5.05 -26.34
CA THR A 209 6.37 -6.38 -26.89
C THR A 209 5.27 -7.07 -26.09
N THR A 210 4.62 -8.05 -26.73
CA THR A 210 3.59 -8.86 -26.06
C THR A 210 4.18 -9.60 -24.87
N GLY A 211 3.49 -9.51 -23.73
CA GLY A 211 3.92 -10.15 -22.48
C GLY A 211 4.73 -9.22 -21.56
N ASP A 212 5.17 -8.06 -22.06
CA ASP A 212 5.82 -7.05 -21.22
C ASP A 212 4.87 -6.53 -20.13
N HIS A 213 5.46 -6.06 -19.03
CA HIS A 213 4.75 -5.30 -18.02
C HIS A 213 5.18 -3.83 -18.08
N VAL A 214 4.25 -2.96 -18.42
CA VAL A 214 4.47 -1.52 -18.57
C VAL A 214 3.98 -0.78 -17.34
N TYR A 215 4.87 -0.02 -16.70
CA TYR A 215 4.54 0.84 -15.57
C TYR A 215 4.25 2.25 -16.06
N LEU A 216 2.96 2.61 -16.10
CA LEU A 216 2.49 3.88 -16.63
C LEU A 216 2.17 4.85 -15.50
N VAL A 217 2.65 6.09 -15.62
CA VAL A 217 2.30 7.21 -14.75
C VAL A 217 1.38 8.17 -15.46
N ALA A 218 0.22 8.42 -14.90
CA ALA A 218 -0.76 9.36 -15.45
C ALA A 218 -1.70 9.90 -14.36
N GLN A 219 -2.58 10.81 -14.75
CA GLN A 219 -3.68 11.25 -13.91
C GLN A 219 -4.65 10.10 -13.64
N ARG A 220 -5.18 10.04 -12.42
CA ARG A 220 -6.10 8.99 -11.97
C ARG A 220 -7.26 8.76 -12.94
N ASP A 221 -7.89 9.85 -13.40
CA ASP A 221 -9.11 9.77 -14.19
C ASP A 221 -8.88 9.23 -15.61
N SER A 222 -7.64 9.28 -16.11
CA SER A 222 -7.26 8.77 -17.44
C SER A 222 -6.79 7.31 -17.44
N MET A 223 -6.54 6.71 -16.25
CA MET A 223 -5.95 5.36 -16.14
C MET A 223 -6.79 4.25 -16.79
N GLU A 224 -8.11 4.35 -16.75
CA GLU A 224 -8.98 3.34 -17.35
C GLU A 224 -8.92 3.36 -18.89
N GLU A 225 -8.67 4.51 -19.52
CA GLU A 225 -8.50 4.60 -20.98
C GLU A 225 -7.18 4.01 -21.42
N PHE A 226 -6.10 4.23 -20.66
CA PHE A 226 -4.82 3.58 -20.92
C PHE A 226 -4.93 2.05 -20.81
N GLY A 227 -5.66 1.55 -19.82
CA GLY A 227 -5.86 0.11 -19.66
C GLY A 227 -6.37 -0.57 -20.93
N ARG A 228 -7.27 0.08 -21.67
CA ARG A 228 -7.82 -0.46 -22.93
C ARG A 228 -6.78 -0.61 -24.04
N MET A 229 -5.70 0.15 -23.98
CA MET A 229 -4.63 0.09 -24.98
C MET A 229 -3.67 -1.10 -24.74
N PHE A 230 -3.42 -1.42 -23.46
CA PHE A 230 -2.43 -2.41 -23.10
C PHE A 230 -3.01 -3.82 -22.95
N THR A 231 -4.20 -3.93 -22.39
CA THR A 231 -4.78 -5.22 -22.05
C THR A 231 -6.30 -5.23 -22.24
N ARG A 232 -6.84 -6.41 -22.46
CA ARG A 232 -8.29 -6.56 -22.56
C ARG A 232 -8.96 -6.29 -21.23
N PRO A 233 -10.02 -5.44 -21.18
CA PRO A 233 -10.71 -5.17 -19.93
C PRO A 233 -11.35 -6.44 -19.40
N GLN A 234 -11.15 -6.69 -18.13
CA GLN A 234 -11.88 -7.76 -17.47
C GLN A 234 -13.36 -7.34 -17.27
N ARG A 235 -14.22 -8.33 -17.10
CA ARG A 235 -15.63 -8.06 -16.82
C ARG A 235 -15.75 -7.29 -15.49
N PRO A 236 -16.66 -6.31 -15.42
CA PRO A 236 -16.96 -5.65 -14.14
C PRO A 236 -17.37 -6.67 -13.09
N VAL A 237 -16.86 -6.52 -11.88
CA VAL A 237 -17.25 -7.38 -10.76
C VAL A 237 -18.68 -7.05 -10.35
N ARG A 238 -19.55 -8.05 -10.39
CA ARG A 238 -20.95 -7.97 -9.97
C ARG A 238 -21.26 -8.89 -8.78
N SER A 239 -20.40 -9.88 -8.56
CA SER A 239 -20.54 -10.86 -7.50
C SER A 239 -19.19 -11.20 -6.89
N VAL A 240 -19.12 -11.21 -5.56
CA VAL A 240 -17.89 -11.55 -4.81
C VAL A 240 -18.24 -12.54 -3.72
N VAL A 241 -17.41 -13.56 -3.60
CA VAL A 241 -17.45 -14.52 -2.51
C VAL A 241 -16.27 -14.28 -1.57
N PHE A 242 -16.55 -14.14 -0.28
CA PHE A 242 -15.57 -14.02 0.78
C PHE A 242 -15.48 -15.32 1.57
N TYR A 243 -14.27 -15.76 1.87
CA TYR A 243 -14.02 -16.77 2.88
C TYR A 243 -13.30 -16.16 4.08
N GLY A 244 -13.90 -16.37 5.26
CA GLY A 244 -13.46 -15.79 6.52
C GLY A 244 -14.29 -14.60 6.96
N GLY A 245 -14.77 -14.70 8.19
CA GLY A 245 -15.61 -13.67 8.80
C GLY A 245 -14.81 -12.55 9.48
N GLY A 246 -13.52 -12.37 9.13
CA GLY A 246 -12.67 -11.37 9.72
C GLY A 246 -13.06 -9.94 9.34
N ARG A 247 -12.41 -8.97 9.99
CA ARG A 247 -12.71 -7.55 9.80
C ARG A 247 -12.41 -7.06 8.38
N ILE A 248 -11.36 -7.57 7.73
CA ILE A 248 -11.02 -7.22 6.35
C ILE A 248 -12.18 -7.58 5.42
N GLY A 249 -12.62 -8.86 5.46
CA GLY A 249 -13.75 -9.32 4.66
C GLY A 249 -15.00 -8.50 4.89
N PHE A 250 -15.31 -8.17 6.16
CA PHE A 250 -16.43 -7.34 6.53
C PHE A 250 -16.36 -5.92 5.93
N LEU A 251 -15.23 -5.22 6.06
CA LEU A 251 -15.04 -3.85 5.53
C LEU A 251 -15.19 -3.80 4.00
N VAL A 252 -14.68 -4.81 3.31
CA VAL A 252 -14.81 -4.91 1.85
C VAL A 252 -16.26 -5.23 1.48
N ALA A 253 -16.86 -6.24 2.11
CA ALA A 253 -18.23 -6.68 1.86
C ALA A 253 -19.23 -5.53 2.02
N GLU A 254 -19.17 -4.79 3.13
CA GLU A 254 -20.03 -3.62 3.37
C GLU A 254 -19.90 -2.55 2.28
N SER A 255 -18.66 -2.28 1.83
CA SER A 255 -18.43 -1.31 0.78
C SER A 255 -19.02 -1.75 -0.56
N LEU A 256 -18.88 -3.03 -0.90
CA LEU A 256 -19.41 -3.61 -2.14
C LEU A 256 -20.93 -3.66 -2.17
N GLU A 257 -21.58 -3.98 -1.04
CA GLU A 257 -23.03 -3.92 -0.90
C GLU A 257 -23.59 -2.52 -1.21
N LYS A 258 -22.92 -1.47 -0.72
CA LYS A 258 -23.29 -0.06 -1.01
C LYS A 258 -23.22 0.28 -2.48
N GLN A 259 -22.34 -0.40 -3.22
CA GLN A 259 -22.18 -0.26 -4.68
C GLN A 259 -23.16 -1.16 -5.47
N GLY A 260 -23.98 -1.96 -4.80
CA GLY A 260 -24.93 -2.86 -5.44
C GLY A 260 -24.32 -4.16 -5.96
N ILE A 261 -23.11 -4.51 -5.54
CA ILE A 261 -22.44 -5.77 -5.87
C ILE A 261 -23.00 -6.87 -4.98
N ALA A 262 -23.29 -8.04 -5.55
CA ALA A 262 -23.75 -9.20 -4.83
C ALA A 262 -22.60 -9.78 -3.97
N VAL A 263 -22.84 -9.90 -2.67
CA VAL A 263 -21.83 -10.40 -1.72
C VAL A 263 -22.31 -11.70 -1.09
N LYS A 264 -21.42 -12.70 -1.08
CA LYS A 264 -21.59 -13.94 -0.34
C LYS A 264 -20.41 -14.09 0.62
N VAL A 265 -20.68 -14.43 1.88
CA VAL A 265 -19.66 -14.67 2.89
C VAL A 265 -19.77 -16.09 3.39
N ILE A 266 -18.69 -16.84 3.35
CA ILE A 266 -18.57 -18.17 3.91
C ILE A 266 -17.76 -18.06 5.21
N ALA A 267 -18.27 -18.56 6.31
CA ALA A 267 -17.59 -18.59 7.59
C ALA A 267 -17.71 -20.00 8.23
N GLU A 268 -16.72 -20.37 9.04
CA GLU A 268 -16.58 -21.73 9.57
C GLU A 268 -17.58 -22.09 10.68
N THR A 269 -18.20 -21.09 11.31
CA THR A 269 -19.10 -21.33 12.46
C THR A 269 -20.39 -20.53 12.34
N LEU A 270 -21.49 -21.16 12.79
CA LEU A 270 -22.81 -20.55 12.81
C LEU A 270 -22.84 -19.23 13.62
N SER A 271 -22.14 -19.20 14.76
CA SER A 271 -22.06 -17.97 15.58
C SER A 271 -21.45 -16.81 14.78
N ARG A 272 -20.38 -17.10 14.03
CA ARG A 272 -19.74 -16.07 13.20
C ARG A 272 -20.63 -15.65 12.03
N CYS A 273 -21.33 -16.58 11.43
CA CYS A 273 -22.33 -16.28 10.39
C CYS A 273 -23.40 -15.32 10.90
N GLN A 274 -23.94 -15.57 12.11
CA GLN A 274 -24.96 -14.73 12.73
C GLN A 274 -24.45 -13.31 13.02
N GLU A 275 -23.22 -13.18 13.54
CA GLU A 275 -22.58 -11.88 13.78
C GLU A 275 -22.43 -11.07 12.50
N ILE A 276 -21.99 -11.71 11.40
CA ILE A 276 -21.79 -11.07 10.11
C ILE A 276 -23.15 -10.67 9.51
N ALA A 277 -24.13 -11.59 9.52
CA ALA A 277 -25.45 -11.34 8.98
C ALA A 277 -26.20 -10.22 9.71
N ALA A 278 -25.94 -10.03 11.01
CA ALA A 278 -26.51 -8.92 11.78
C ALA A 278 -25.96 -7.54 11.35
N GLN A 279 -24.80 -7.50 10.73
CA GLN A 279 -24.11 -6.27 10.37
C GLN A 279 -24.20 -5.94 8.88
N LEU A 280 -24.28 -6.95 7.99
CA LEU A 280 -24.46 -6.79 6.56
C LEU A 280 -25.94 -6.82 6.19
N GLY A 281 -26.34 -5.90 5.30
CA GLY A 281 -27.77 -5.71 4.99
C GLY A 281 -28.30 -6.60 3.88
N ARG A 282 -27.47 -7.05 2.95
CA ARG A 282 -27.86 -7.77 1.73
C ARG A 282 -27.02 -9.01 1.43
N ALA A 283 -25.89 -9.19 2.11
CA ALA A 283 -25.02 -10.32 1.87
C ALA A 283 -25.69 -11.65 2.23
N THR A 284 -25.43 -12.66 1.42
CA THR A 284 -25.74 -14.04 1.77
C THR A 284 -24.62 -14.58 2.65
N VAL A 285 -24.91 -14.97 3.88
CA VAL A 285 -23.91 -15.53 4.80
C VAL A 285 -24.18 -17.02 4.98
N LEU A 286 -23.15 -17.83 4.77
CA LEU A 286 -23.21 -19.29 4.78
C LEU A 286 -22.19 -19.85 5.78
N GLU A 287 -22.61 -20.88 6.52
CA GLU A 287 -21.69 -21.73 7.28
C GLU A 287 -21.12 -22.79 6.35
N GLY A 288 -19.78 -22.94 6.33
CA GLY A 288 -19.13 -23.96 5.51
C GLY A 288 -17.64 -23.84 5.47
N ASP A 289 -17.03 -24.86 4.86
CA ASP A 289 -15.59 -24.96 4.62
C ASP A 289 -15.27 -24.66 3.14
N ALA A 290 -14.53 -23.61 2.88
CA ALA A 290 -14.13 -23.24 1.52
C ALA A 290 -12.97 -24.10 0.96
N THR A 291 -12.52 -25.11 1.68
CA THR A 291 -11.65 -26.17 1.14
C THR A 291 -12.44 -27.32 0.53
N ASP A 292 -13.73 -27.41 0.83
CA ASP A 292 -14.61 -28.42 0.22
C ASP A 292 -15.07 -27.96 -1.16
N ARG A 293 -14.55 -28.66 -2.18
CA ARG A 293 -14.82 -28.38 -3.59
C ARG A 293 -16.30 -28.54 -3.94
N ASP A 294 -16.94 -29.57 -3.42
CA ASP A 294 -18.34 -29.87 -3.75
C ASP A 294 -19.27 -28.84 -3.09
N PHE A 295 -18.99 -28.45 -1.86
CA PHE A 295 -19.65 -27.32 -1.20
C PHE A 295 -19.54 -26.03 -2.01
N LEU A 296 -18.34 -25.68 -2.51
CA LEU A 296 -18.16 -24.46 -3.32
C LEU A 296 -18.98 -24.50 -4.60
N ILE A 297 -19.07 -25.65 -5.25
CA ILE A 297 -19.86 -25.84 -6.48
C ILE A 297 -21.36 -25.71 -6.16
N GLU A 298 -21.86 -26.38 -5.11
CA GLU A 298 -23.24 -26.31 -4.70
C GLU A 298 -23.69 -24.88 -4.34
N GLN A 299 -22.78 -24.11 -3.72
CA GLN A 299 -23.03 -22.73 -3.37
C GLN A 299 -22.85 -21.75 -4.55
N GLY A 300 -22.53 -22.26 -5.77
CA GLY A 300 -22.42 -21.45 -6.98
C GLY A 300 -21.20 -20.55 -7.01
N VAL A 301 -20.14 -20.86 -6.26
CA VAL A 301 -18.89 -20.09 -6.23
C VAL A 301 -18.22 -19.99 -7.61
N PRO A 302 -18.25 -21.03 -8.47
CA PRO A 302 -17.66 -20.94 -9.83
C PRO A 302 -18.27 -19.83 -10.71
N SER A 303 -19.47 -19.37 -10.39
CA SER A 303 -20.16 -18.30 -11.13
C SER A 303 -19.82 -16.88 -10.61
N ALA A 304 -19.04 -16.78 -9.54
CA ALA A 304 -18.63 -15.49 -8.99
C ALA A 304 -17.56 -14.80 -9.86
N ASP A 305 -17.60 -13.47 -9.89
CA ASP A 305 -16.59 -12.68 -10.60
C ASP A 305 -15.28 -12.54 -9.80
N ALA A 306 -15.34 -12.70 -8.48
CA ALA A 306 -14.16 -12.70 -7.62
C ALA A 306 -14.34 -13.53 -6.37
N PHE A 307 -13.22 -14.03 -5.84
CA PHE A 307 -13.12 -14.71 -4.55
C PHE A 307 -12.04 -14.03 -3.70
N VAL A 308 -12.33 -13.83 -2.42
CA VAL A 308 -11.43 -13.20 -1.46
C VAL A 308 -11.30 -14.10 -0.23
N ALA A 309 -10.11 -14.65 0.03
CA ALA A 309 -9.82 -15.39 1.25
C ALA A 309 -9.09 -14.49 2.27
N ALA A 310 -9.72 -14.30 3.43
CA ALA A 310 -9.23 -13.40 4.49
C ALA A 310 -9.49 -14.01 5.89
N THR A 311 -9.05 -15.25 6.09
CA THR A 311 -9.03 -15.93 7.40
C THR A 311 -7.75 -15.60 8.16
N SER A 312 -7.59 -16.15 9.35
CA SER A 312 -6.35 -16.04 10.15
C SER A 312 -5.23 -16.99 9.68
N SER A 313 -5.51 -17.95 8.80
CA SER A 313 -4.54 -18.92 8.28
C SER A 313 -4.12 -18.54 6.86
N ASP A 314 -2.85 -18.19 6.71
CA ASP A 314 -2.26 -17.83 5.42
C ASP A 314 -2.32 -19.00 4.43
N GLU A 315 -2.00 -20.21 4.91
CA GLU A 315 -1.98 -21.44 4.12
C GLU A 315 -3.39 -21.78 3.61
N LEU A 316 -4.39 -21.62 4.47
CA LEU A 316 -5.79 -21.84 4.11
C LEU A 316 -6.27 -20.82 3.07
N ASN A 317 -5.92 -19.55 3.23
CA ASN A 317 -6.26 -18.50 2.28
C ASN A 317 -5.69 -18.80 0.89
N ILE A 318 -4.42 -19.21 0.81
CA ILE A 318 -3.77 -19.56 -0.44
C ILE A 318 -4.43 -20.78 -1.08
N LEU A 319 -4.66 -21.84 -0.28
CA LEU A 319 -5.31 -23.06 -0.77
C LEU A 319 -6.70 -22.77 -1.36
N CYS A 320 -7.53 -22.01 -0.64
CA CYS A 320 -8.87 -21.64 -1.12
C CYS A 320 -8.83 -20.76 -2.36
N GLY A 321 -7.86 -19.82 -2.45
CA GLY A 321 -7.64 -19.02 -3.65
C GLY A 321 -7.32 -19.86 -4.88
N LEU A 322 -6.43 -20.85 -4.74
CA LEU A 322 -6.07 -21.77 -5.82
C LEU A 322 -7.23 -22.70 -6.20
N LEU A 323 -7.95 -23.22 -5.20
CA LEU A 323 -9.10 -24.07 -5.45
C LEU A 323 -10.18 -23.34 -6.25
N THR A 324 -10.54 -22.14 -5.83
CA THR A 324 -11.57 -21.34 -6.53
C THR A 324 -11.11 -20.89 -7.92
N LYS A 325 -9.82 -20.64 -8.10
CA LYS A 325 -9.25 -20.42 -9.44
C LYS A 325 -9.39 -21.63 -10.33
N SER A 326 -9.12 -22.85 -9.82
CA SER A 326 -9.31 -24.09 -10.56
C SER A 326 -10.76 -24.35 -10.93
N LEU A 327 -11.71 -23.79 -10.18
CA LEU A 327 -13.14 -23.81 -10.44
C LEU A 327 -13.60 -22.75 -11.45
N GLY A 328 -12.68 -21.89 -11.94
CA GLY A 328 -12.96 -20.91 -12.98
C GLY A 328 -13.29 -19.52 -12.49
N VAL A 329 -13.17 -19.22 -11.19
CA VAL A 329 -13.33 -17.84 -10.68
C VAL A 329 -12.21 -16.97 -11.25
N PRO A 330 -12.54 -15.86 -11.94
CA PRO A 330 -11.54 -15.12 -12.73
C PRO A 330 -10.60 -14.25 -11.88
N ARG A 331 -10.99 -13.86 -10.65
CA ARG A 331 -10.18 -13.03 -9.75
C ARG A 331 -10.09 -13.66 -8.38
N ASN A 332 -8.88 -14.03 -7.96
CA ASN A 332 -8.64 -14.66 -6.66
C ASN A 332 -7.67 -13.80 -5.85
N ILE A 333 -8.16 -13.29 -4.73
CA ILE A 333 -7.40 -12.41 -3.84
C ILE A 333 -7.24 -13.12 -2.51
N VAL A 334 -6.03 -13.18 -1.99
CA VAL A 334 -5.75 -13.78 -0.70
C VAL A 334 -5.06 -12.79 0.24
N VAL A 335 -5.40 -12.86 1.52
CA VAL A 335 -4.71 -12.11 2.56
C VAL A 335 -3.67 -13.02 3.20
N THR A 336 -2.43 -12.53 3.34
CA THR A 336 -1.34 -13.24 4.02
C THR A 336 -0.63 -12.32 5.01
N ASN A 337 -0.37 -12.84 6.21
CA ASN A 337 0.38 -12.14 7.25
C ASN A 337 1.91 -12.32 7.06
N LYS A 338 2.32 -13.34 6.31
CA LYS A 338 3.72 -13.64 6.01
C LYS A 338 4.11 -13.05 4.64
N PRO A 339 4.87 -11.94 4.59
CA PRO A 339 5.24 -11.31 3.31
C PRO A 339 5.96 -12.25 2.34
N GLY A 340 6.75 -13.19 2.86
CA GLY A 340 7.45 -14.19 2.05
C GLY A 340 6.53 -15.14 1.27
N TYR A 341 5.25 -15.23 1.63
CA TYR A 341 4.28 -16.05 0.91
C TYR A 341 3.70 -15.35 -0.33
N ILE A 342 3.83 -14.03 -0.44
CA ILE A 342 3.26 -13.28 -1.56
C ILE A 342 3.81 -13.75 -2.91
N PRO A 343 5.15 -13.74 -3.13
CA PRO A 343 5.70 -14.19 -4.42
C PRO A 343 5.32 -15.63 -4.74
N LEU A 344 5.36 -16.51 -3.72
CA LEU A 344 4.99 -17.90 -3.90
C LEU A 344 3.51 -18.07 -4.29
N ALA A 345 2.60 -17.36 -3.60
CA ALA A 345 1.17 -17.43 -3.87
C ALA A 345 0.84 -16.97 -5.31
N GLU A 346 1.48 -15.90 -5.76
CA GLU A 346 1.30 -15.36 -7.11
C GLU A 346 1.91 -16.29 -8.17
N GLU A 347 3.10 -16.85 -7.94
CA GLU A 347 3.75 -17.80 -8.84
C GLU A 347 2.92 -19.08 -9.06
N ILE A 348 2.30 -19.61 -8.01
CA ILE A 348 1.45 -20.81 -8.10
C ILE A 348 0.04 -20.51 -8.63
N GLY A 349 -0.30 -19.22 -8.85
CA GLY A 349 -1.48 -18.85 -9.62
C GLY A 349 -2.55 -18.01 -8.88
N VAL A 350 -2.32 -17.54 -7.67
CA VAL A 350 -3.19 -16.52 -7.06
C VAL A 350 -3.04 -15.21 -7.82
N ASP A 351 -4.14 -14.51 -8.09
CA ASP A 351 -4.08 -13.28 -8.90
C ASP A 351 -3.55 -12.09 -8.11
N LEU A 352 -3.76 -12.07 -6.79
CA LEU A 352 -3.23 -11.04 -5.89
C LEU A 352 -3.11 -11.58 -4.47
N ALA A 353 -1.95 -11.47 -3.86
CA ALA A 353 -1.73 -11.68 -2.44
C ALA A 353 -1.48 -10.33 -1.73
N VAL A 354 -2.22 -10.05 -0.66
CA VAL A 354 -2.14 -8.77 0.07
C VAL A 354 -1.73 -9.01 1.52
N SER A 355 -0.72 -8.28 1.99
CA SER A 355 -0.26 -8.37 3.38
C SER A 355 -0.60 -7.10 4.17
N PRO A 356 -1.32 -7.24 5.32
CA PRO A 356 -1.54 -6.12 6.23
C PRO A 356 -0.24 -5.48 6.71
N LEU A 357 0.79 -6.29 6.90
CA LEU A 357 2.11 -5.82 7.29
C LEU A 357 2.73 -4.88 6.26
N LEU A 358 2.75 -5.30 4.99
CA LEU A 358 3.34 -4.50 3.92
C LEU A 358 2.53 -3.22 3.66
N GLN A 359 1.19 -3.27 3.82
CA GLN A 359 0.37 -2.06 3.68
C GLN A 359 0.71 -1.03 4.78
N VAL A 360 0.90 -1.47 6.04
CA VAL A 360 1.33 -0.59 7.13
C VAL A 360 2.73 -0.03 6.86
N ALA A 361 3.67 -0.87 6.47
CA ALA A 361 5.04 -0.45 6.17
C ALA A 361 5.07 0.57 5.04
N SER A 362 4.33 0.31 3.95
CA SER A 362 4.16 1.25 2.84
C SER A 362 3.57 2.59 3.34
N ARG A 363 2.50 2.56 4.13
CA ARG A 363 1.86 3.76 4.67
C ARG A 363 2.78 4.56 5.58
N ILE A 364 3.59 3.89 6.41
CA ILE A 364 4.58 4.53 7.26
C ILE A 364 5.71 5.12 6.42
N SER A 365 6.23 4.39 5.44
CA SER A 365 7.26 4.90 4.53
C SER A 365 6.80 6.16 3.81
N HIS A 366 5.57 6.17 3.29
CA HIS A 366 4.97 7.38 2.73
C HIS A 366 4.94 8.56 3.73
N PHE A 367 4.67 8.29 5.00
CA PHE A 367 4.60 9.32 6.03
C PHE A 367 5.98 9.82 6.49
N VAL A 368 6.95 8.91 6.63
CA VAL A 368 8.33 9.20 7.09
C VAL A 368 9.03 10.17 6.15
N LEU A 369 8.81 10.02 4.87
CA LEU A 369 9.52 10.75 3.83
C LEU A 369 8.94 12.15 3.55
N HIS A 370 7.88 12.55 4.27
CA HIS A 370 7.27 13.89 4.20
C HIS A 370 8.16 15.02 4.76
N GLY A 371 9.36 14.75 5.25
CA GLY A 371 10.37 15.78 5.58
C GLY A 371 11.04 16.42 4.36
N GLY A 372 10.47 16.25 3.15
CA GLY A 372 10.97 16.80 1.88
C GLY A 372 10.87 15.84 0.69
N ALA A 373 10.66 14.56 0.93
CA ALA A 373 10.44 13.56 -0.11
C ALA A 373 9.40 12.55 0.34
N ILE A 374 8.47 12.21 -0.54
CA ILE A 374 7.49 11.14 -0.35
C ILE A 374 8.01 9.96 -1.15
N ALA A 375 8.73 9.03 -0.52
CA ALA A 375 9.10 7.80 -1.22
C ALA A 375 7.89 6.87 -1.25
N ALA A 376 7.67 6.29 -2.40
CA ALA A 376 6.70 5.25 -2.62
C ALA A 376 7.35 3.87 -2.54
N PRO A 377 6.51 2.84 -2.49
CA PRO A 377 6.98 1.47 -2.53
C PRO A 377 7.80 1.20 -3.79
N PHE A 378 8.58 0.14 -3.72
CA PHE A 378 9.27 -0.41 -4.87
C PHE A 378 8.26 -0.79 -5.96
N ILE A 379 8.54 -0.38 -7.18
CA ILE A 379 7.78 -0.72 -8.38
C ILE A 379 8.49 -1.90 -9.04
N GLY A 380 7.76 -2.89 -9.51
CA GLY A 380 8.36 -4.05 -10.17
C GLY A 380 9.28 -4.87 -9.26
N GLY A 381 8.89 -5.08 -8.00
CA GLY A 381 9.72 -5.77 -7.02
C GLY A 381 10.60 -4.83 -6.21
N LYS A 382 11.93 -4.91 -6.33
CA LYS A 382 12.89 -4.06 -5.59
C LYS A 382 13.74 -3.16 -6.50
N ASP A 383 13.49 -3.16 -7.81
CA ASP A 383 14.41 -2.58 -8.78
C ASP A 383 14.17 -1.11 -9.08
N LEU A 384 12.98 -0.59 -8.82
CA LEU A 384 12.64 0.82 -9.00
C LEU A 384 11.91 1.39 -7.80
N GLN A 385 12.11 2.68 -7.57
CA GLN A 385 11.40 3.47 -6.56
C GLN A 385 10.72 4.66 -7.23
N ALA A 386 9.50 4.97 -6.80
CA ALA A 386 8.87 6.24 -7.11
C ALA A 386 8.93 7.15 -5.89
N ILE A 387 9.43 8.36 -6.05
CA ILE A 387 9.65 9.29 -4.96
C ILE A 387 9.02 10.64 -5.33
N GLU A 388 8.12 11.12 -4.49
CA GLU A 388 7.54 12.45 -4.63
C GLU A 388 8.35 13.44 -3.76
N PHE A 389 8.88 14.49 -4.38
CA PHE A 389 9.61 15.55 -3.71
C PHE A 389 8.80 16.84 -3.70
N VAL A 390 8.80 17.55 -2.58
CA VAL A 390 8.32 18.93 -2.51
C VAL A 390 9.52 19.85 -2.69
N THR A 391 9.51 20.64 -3.75
CA THR A 391 10.64 21.52 -4.09
C THR A 391 10.71 22.71 -3.13
N SER A 392 11.79 22.82 -2.37
CA SER A 392 12.05 24.01 -1.54
C SER A 392 12.59 25.17 -2.40
N SER A 393 12.55 26.38 -1.88
CA SER A 393 13.16 27.55 -2.55
C SER A 393 14.69 27.48 -2.62
N THR A 394 15.30 26.62 -1.81
CA THR A 394 16.75 26.42 -1.74
C THR A 394 17.22 25.18 -2.49
N ALA A 395 16.29 24.38 -3.05
CA ALA A 395 16.63 23.17 -3.77
C ALA A 395 17.44 23.47 -5.05
N HIS A 396 18.44 22.67 -5.34
CA HIS A 396 19.27 22.84 -6.54
C HIS A 396 18.46 22.83 -7.84
N ILE A 397 17.41 22.02 -7.92
CA ILE A 397 16.52 21.90 -9.08
C ILE A 397 15.57 23.10 -9.22
N ALA A 398 15.40 23.93 -8.17
CA ALA A 398 14.47 25.04 -8.20
C ALA A 398 14.87 26.09 -9.27
N GLN A 399 13.88 26.51 -10.06
CA GLN A 399 14.02 27.45 -11.17
C GLN A 399 14.87 26.95 -12.35
N GLN A 400 15.19 25.65 -12.41
CA GLN A 400 15.84 25.01 -13.55
C GLN A 400 14.84 24.17 -14.34
N SER A 401 15.07 24.01 -15.64
CA SER A 401 14.37 23.00 -16.44
C SER A 401 14.85 21.60 -16.05
N LEU A 402 14.05 20.57 -16.29
CA LEU A 402 14.45 19.17 -16.06
C LEU A 402 15.72 18.80 -16.81
N THR A 403 15.92 19.36 -18.01
CA THR A 403 17.15 19.18 -18.79
C THR A 403 18.37 19.80 -18.11
N GLU A 404 18.26 21.03 -17.62
CA GLU A 404 19.36 21.75 -16.94
C GLU A 404 19.68 21.15 -15.58
N ALA A 405 18.66 20.64 -14.86
CA ALA A 405 18.81 20.01 -13.56
C ALA A 405 19.65 18.72 -13.59
N GLY A 406 19.80 18.11 -14.76
CA GLY A 406 20.67 16.96 -14.96
C GLY A 406 20.26 15.74 -14.15
N LEU A 407 19.02 15.27 -14.30
CA LEU A 407 18.55 14.03 -13.66
C LEU A 407 19.51 12.86 -13.95
N PRO A 408 19.80 11.99 -12.96
CA PRO A 408 20.59 10.78 -13.18
C PRO A 408 20.02 9.90 -14.29
N LYS A 409 20.88 9.18 -15.02
CA LYS A 409 20.48 8.31 -16.15
C LYS A 409 19.39 7.29 -15.79
N ASP A 410 19.47 6.76 -14.57
CA ASP A 410 18.51 5.76 -14.08
C ASP A 410 17.35 6.42 -13.31
N SER A 411 16.89 7.57 -13.82
CA SER A 411 15.76 8.29 -13.23
C SER A 411 14.95 9.05 -14.29
N ILE A 412 13.64 9.22 -14.03
CA ILE A 412 12.74 9.99 -14.88
C ILE A 412 11.79 10.83 -14.03
N ALA A 413 11.57 12.08 -14.42
CA ALA A 413 10.51 12.91 -13.84
C ALA A 413 9.18 12.52 -14.46
N ALA A 414 8.33 11.87 -13.69
CA ALA A 414 7.12 11.25 -14.17
C ALA A 414 5.89 12.17 -14.10
N ALA A 415 5.82 13.06 -13.09
CA ALA A 415 4.75 14.03 -12.97
C ALA A 415 5.15 15.21 -12.10
N ILE A 416 4.48 16.35 -12.29
CA ILE A 416 4.58 17.55 -11.45
C ILE A 416 3.18 17.95 -11.03
N VAL A 417 2.98 18.23 -9.74
CA VAL A 417 1.77 18.88 -9.24
C VAL A 417 2.11 20.29 -8.80
N ARG A 418 1.42 21.24 -9.40
CA ARG A 418 1.52 22.67 -9.14
C ARG A 418 0.12 23.27 -9.01
N ASP A 419 -0.16 23.98 -7.93
CA ASP A 419 -1.47 24.61 -7.69
C ASP A 419 -2.65 23.64 -7.94
N ASP A 420 -2.54 22.44 -7.39
CA ASP A 420 -3.49 21.32 -7.56
C ASP A 420 -3.66 20.77 -9.00
N LYS A 421 -2.87 21.25 -9.95
CA LYS A 421 -2.86 20.72 -11.33
C LYS A 421 -1.74 19.71 -11.51
N VAL A 422 -2.11 18.56 -12.03
CA VAL A 422 -1.15 17.52 -12.45
C VAL A 422 -0.69 17.83 -13.87
N THR A 423 0.61 17.85 -14.08
CA THR A 423 1.24 17.98 -15.39
C THR A 423 2.22 16.82 -15.58
N ILE A 424 2.18 16.19 -16.74
CA ILE A 424 3.24 15.29 -17.19
C ILE A 424 4.29 16.18 -17.86
N PRO A 425 5.49 16.29 -17.28
CA PRO A 425 6.42 17.33 -17.67
C PRO A 425 7.18 16.96 -18.95
N PRO A 426 7.16 17.78 -19.99
CA PRO A 426 8.21 17.80 -21.01
C PRO A 426 9.57 18.14 -20.37
N ASN A 427 10.67 17.74 -21.01
CA ASN A 427 12.03 17.92 -20.49
C ASN A 427 12.46 19.40 -20.31
N ASP A 428 11.78 20.33 -20.95
CA ASP A 428 11.98 21.79 -20.83
C ASP A 428 11.18 22.43 -19.69
N THR A 429 10.39 21.63 -18.96
CA THR A 429 9.57 22.12 -17.84
C THR A 429 10.45 22.66 -16.72
N VAL A 430 10.21 23.92 -16.36
CA VAL A 430 10.89 24.57 -15.23
C VAL A 430 10.23 24.21 -13.91
N ILE A 431 11.01 23.66 -12.99
CA ILE A 431 10.60 23.33 -11.63
C ILE A 431 10.55 24.58 -10.77
N ARG A 432 9.48 24.76 -10.00
CA ARG A 432 9.28 25.94 -9.13
C ARG A 432 9.24 25.51 -7.65
N PRO A 433 9.62 26.42 -6.74
CA PRO A 433 9.38 26.21 -5.33
C PRO A 433 7.90 25.89 -5.05
N GLY A 434 7.63 24.88 -4.24
CA GLY A 434 6.29 24.39 -3.94
C GLY A 434 5.77 23.31 -4.90
N ASP A 435 6.45 23.04 -6.01
CA ASP A 435 6.08 21.93 -6.89
C ASP A 435 6.27 20.58 -6.16
N HIS A 436 5.31 19.69 -6.33
CA HIS A 436 5.46 18.28 -6.01
C HIS A 436 5.92 17.54 -7.27
N VAL A 437 7.12 17.01 -7.25
CA VAL A 437 7.75 16.34 -8.40
C VAL A 437 7.87 14.86 -8.12
N LEU A 438 7.20 14.04 -8.93
CA LEU A 438 7.30 12.59 -8.86
C LEU A 438 8.46 12.11 -9.74
N ILE A 439 9.45 11.51 -9.11
CA ILE A 439 10.60 10.90 -9.79
C ILE A 439 10.50 9.38 -9.66
N VAL A 440 10.65 8.66 -10.77
CA VAL A 440 10.87 7.21 -10.76
C VAL A 440 12.36 6.95 -11.04
N CYS A 441 13.01 6.16 -10.19
CA CYS A 441 14.45 5.92 -10.32
C CYS A 441 14.85 4.53 -9.77
N ARG A 442 16.03 4.06 -10.16
CA ARG A 442 16.67 2.92 -9.49
C ARG A 442 17.14 3.32 -8.09
N PRO A 443 17.16 2.39 -7.11
CA PRO A 443 17.65 2.67 -5.75
C PRO A 443 19.07 3.25 -5.72
N SER A 444 19.93 2.84 -6.67
CA SER A 444 21.28 3.37 -6.82
C SER A 444 21.33 4.88 -7.17
N ALA A 445 20.33 5.38 -7.87
CA ALA A 445 20.24 6.79 -8.28
C ALA A 445 19.59 7.68 -7.21
N THR A 446 18.86 7.11 -6.23
CA THR A 446 18.13 7.85 -5.19
C THR A 446 19.00 8.91 -4.48
N PRO A 447 20.25 8.63 -4.02
CA PRO A 447 21.06 9.65 -3.34
C PRO A 447 21.43 10.82 -4.24
N ALA A 448 21.53 10.61 -5.55
CA ALA A 448 21.82 11.69 -6.51
C ALA A 448 20.56 12.53 -6.77
N VAL A 449 19.40 11.88 -6.91
CA VAL A 449 18.10 12.57 -7.03
C VAL A 449 17.80 13.42 -5.80
N GLU A 450 17.95 12.88 -4.58
CA GLU A 450 17.73 13.63 -3.35
C GLU A 450 18.59 14.90 -3.24
N ARG A 451 19.81 14.88 -3.74
CA ARG A 451 20.69 16.07 -3.73
C ARG A 451 20.14 17.21 -4.57
N LEU A 452 19.38 16.92 -5.63
CA LEU A 452 18.76 17.95 -6.46
C LEU A 452 17.64 18.69 -5.73
N PHE A 453 16.99 18.04 -4.75
CA PHE A 453 15.86 18.60 -3.98
C PHE A 453 16.27 19.15 -2.60
N LYS A 454 17.55 19.07 -2.24
CA LYS A 454 18.14 19.70 -1.05
C LYS A 454 18.75 21.04 -1.44
#